data_e96a8635a931029cbe33ddd70ec842db
#
_entry.id   e96a8635a931029cbe33ddd70ec842db
#
_cell.length_a   1.000
_cell.length_b   1.000
_cell.length_c   1.000
_cell.angle_alpha   90.00
_cell.angle_beta   90.00
_cell.angle_gamma   90.00
#
_symmetry.space_group_name_H-M   'P 1'
#
loop_
_entity.id
_entity.type
_entity.pdbx_description
1 polymer ?
#
loop_
_entity_poly.entity_id
_entity_poly.type
_entity_poly.pdbx_seq_one_letter_code
_entity_poly.pdbx_strand_id
1 'polypeptide(L)'
;MNKFTILFLTLFLALPMAMKADSAKEKKDDTRYLVGAVPEVDGKVVFSKEFQIPGMSQAQIYDTMTKWMDERLKENKNIDSRIVFSDEAKGTIAGVGEEWIVFSSSALSLDRTLVNYQITVTCKPGNCLVELEKIRFTYRETEKYKAEEWITDKYALNKAKTKLVRGLAKWRRKTVDFADDMFMDVAVA
;
A
#
# COMPACT_ATOMS: atom_id res chain seq x y z
N MET A 1 -71.79 -2.45 -53.91
CA MET A 1 -71.18 -3.70 -53.41
C MET A 1 -69.82 -3.37 -52.86
N ASN A 2 -69.76 -3.05 -51.56
CA ASN A 2 -68.55 -2.59 -50.92
C ASN A 2 -68.00 -3.74 -50.02
N LYS A 3 -66.78 -4.17 -50.33
CA LYS A 3 -66.06 -5.15 -49.54
C LYS A 3 -65.25 -4.41 -48.47
N PHE A 4 -65.66 -4.57 -47.20
CA PHE A 4 -64.89 -4.12 -46.07
C PHE A 4 -63.77 -5.14 -45.79
N THR A 5 -62.52 -4.69 -45.92
CA THR A 5 -61.36 -5.48 -45.48
C THR A 5 -61.00 -5.07 -44.06
N ILE A 6 -61.21 -5.97 -43.10
CA ILE A 6 -60.80 -5.78 -41.69
C ILE A 6 -59.31 -6.13 -41.56
N LEU A 7 -58.51 -5.09 -41.26
CA LEU A 7 -57.09 -5.26 -40.97
C LEU A 7 -56.92 -5.57 -39.48
N PHE A 8 -56.53 -6.81 -39.13
CA PHE A 8 -56.15 -7.17 -37.77
C PHE A 8 -54.78 -6.66 -37.49
N LEU A 9 -54.66 -5.63 -36.62
CA LEU A 9 -53.43 -5.13 -36.09
C LEU A 9 -53.06 -5.93 -34.83
N THR A 10 -52.15 -6.91 -34.95
CA THR A 10 -51.62 -7.68 -33.82
C THR A 10 -50.55 -6.82 -33.13
N LEU A 11 -50.92 -6.25 -31.98
CA LEU A 11 -50.02 -5.56 -31.08
C LEU A 11 -49.09 -6.57 -30.35
N PHE A 12 -47.84 -6.70 -30.81
CA PHE A 12 -46.81 -7.47 -30.13
C PHE A 12 -46.33 -6.68 -28.90
N LEU A 13 -46.77 -7.01 -27.71
CA LEU A 13 -46.21 -6.53 -26.45
C LEU A 13 -44.83 -7.19 -26.27
N ALA A 14 -43.77 -6.52 -26.62
CA ALA A 14 -42.41 -6.90 -26.23
C ALA A 14 -42.22 -6.56 -24.74
N LEU A 15 -42.31 -7.54 -23.88
CA LEU A 15 -41.84 -7.44 -22.48
C LEU A 15 -40.32 -7.27 -22.48
N PRO A 16 -39.75 -6.22 -21.84
CA PRO A 16 -38.32 -6.15 -21.65
C PRO A 16 -37.94 -7.21 -20.63
N MET A 17 -37.26 -8.26 -21.08
CA MET A 17 -36.49 -9.13 -20.17
C MET A 17 -35.42 -8.24 -19.51
N ALA A 18 -35.67 -7.89 -18.24
CA ALA A 18 -34.64 -7.34 -17.38
C ALA A 18 -33.58 -8.44 -17.15
N MET A 19 -32.54 -8.44 -17.99
CA MET A 19 -31.31 -9.14 -17.69
C MET A 19 -30.77 -8.55 -16.38
N LYS A 20 -30.97 -9.26 -15.26
CA LYS A 20 -30.15 -9.05 -14.07
C LYS A 20 -28.72 -9.32 -14.48
N ALA A 21 -27.97 -8.25 -14.69
CA ALA A 21 -26.53 -8.32 -14.69
C ALA A 21 -26.13 -8.67 -13.25
N ASP A 22 -25.91 -9.97 -12.98
CA ASP A 22 -25.12 -10.38 -11.84
C ASP A 22 -23.75 -9.76 -12.02
N SER A 23 -23.52 -8.62 -11.35
CA SER A 23 -22.18 -8.10 -11.18
C SER A 23 -21.45 -9.09 -10.25
N ALA A 24 -20.90 -10.14 -10.83
CA ALA A 24 -19.91 -10.95 -10.16
C ALA A 24 -18.82 -9.99 -9.70
N LYS A 25 -18.79 -9.63 -8.41
CA LYS A 25 -17.69 -8.90 -7.78
C LYS A 25 -16.45 -9.71 -8.13
N GLU A 26 -15.64 -9.18 -9.02
CA GLU A 26 -14.36 -9.74 -9.38
C GLU A 26 -13.60 -10.06 -8.09
N LYS A 27 -13.33 -11.32 -7.85
CA LYS A 27 -12.71 -11.79 -6.62
C LYS A 27 -11.28 -11.26 -6.65
N LYS A 28 -11.00 -10.21 -5.87
CA LYS A 28 -9.65 -9.66 -5.79
C LYS A 28 -8.67 -10.78 -5.51
N ASP A 29 -7.65 -10.90 -6.35
CA ASP A 29 -6.55 -11.82 -6.10
C ASP A 29 -5.74 -11.27 -4.92
N ASP A 30 -5.80 -11.96 -3.79
CA ASP A 30 -5.12 -11.60 -2.57
C ASP A 30 -3.79 -12.34 -2.38
N THR A 31 -3.38 -13.17 -3.35
CA THR A 31 -2.22 -14.07 -3.23
C THR A 31 -0.95 -13.34 -2.78
N ARG A 32 -0.68 -12.15 -3.34
CA ARG A 32 0.49 -11.33 -2.98
C ARG A 32 0.49 -10.80 -1.54
N TYR A 33 -0.65 -10.85 -0.86
CA TYR A 33 -0.81 -10.34 0.51
C TYR A 33 -0.91 -11.46 1.56
N LEU A 34 -0.72 -12.71 1.17
CA LEU A 34 -0.78 -13.86 2.07
C LEU A 34 0.54 -14.05 2.83
N VAL A 35 0.85 -15.27 3.21
CA VAL A 35 2.00 -15.64 4.03
C VAL A 35 3.30 -15.01 3.52
N GLY A 36 4.04 -14.37 4.43
CA GLY A 36 5.33 -13.75 4.12
C GLY A 36 5.25 -12.34 3.52
N ALA A 37 4.04 -11.85 3.15
CA ALA A 37 3.89 -10.50 2.60
C ALA A 37 4.17 -9.38 3.63
N VAL A 38 4.13 -9.68 4.91
CA VAL A 38 4.53 -8.78 6.01
C VAL A 38 5.66 -9.46 6.78
N PRO A 39 6.92 -9.12 6.48
CA PRO A 39 8.07 -9.73 7.14
C PRO A 39 8.18 -9.31 8.60
N GLU A 40 8.62 -10.24 9.45
CA GLU A 40 8.90 -9.99 10.87
C GLU A 40 10.35 -10.37 11.18
N VAL A 41 11.10 -9.46 11.79
CA VAL A 41 12.46 -9.66 12.30
C VAL A 41 12.42 -9.37 13.79
N ASP A 42 12.76 -10.35 14.62
CA ASP A 42 12.75 -10.26 16.09
C ASP A 42 11.42 -9.71 16.66
N GLY A 43 10.29 -10.13 16.05
CA GLY A 43 8.94 -9.72 16.45
C GLY A 43 8.58 -8.28 16.05
N LYS A 44 9.35 -7.65 15.16
CA LYS A 44 9.08 -6.35 14.57
C LYS A 44 8.76 -6.50 13.09
N VAL A 45 7.80 -5.72 12.61
CA VAL A 45 7.53 -5.62 11.18
C VAL A 45 8.61 -4.76 10.54
N VAL A 46 9.37 -5.37 9.61
CA VAL A 46 10.44 -4.72 8.85
C VAL A 46 10.33 -5.13 7.40
N PHE A 47 9.89 -4.22 6.55
CA PHE A 47 10.01 -4.40 5.10
C PHE A 47 11.40 -3.96 4.70
N SER A 48 12.12 -4.79 3.95
CA SER A 48 13.48 -4.50 3.52
C SER A 48 13.69 -4.84 2.05
N LYS A 49 14.51 -4.04 1.38
CA LYS A 49 14.94 -4.28 0.01
C LYS A 49 16.38 -3.88 -0.20
N GLU A 50 17.15 -4.77 -0.78
CA GLU A 50 18.53 -4.54 -1.17
C GLU A 50 18.59 -4.16 -2.65
N PHE A 51 19.34 -3.11 -2.95
CA PHE A 51 19.56 -2.60 -4.29
C PHE A 51 21.03 -2.78 -4.67
N GLN A 52 21.30 -3.47 -5.77
CA GLN A 52 22.64 -3.62 -6.33
C GLN A 52 22.90 -2.45 -7.29
N ILE A 53 23.96 -1.70 -7.04
CA ILE A 53 24.32 -0.48 -7.77
C ILE A 53 25.81 -0.57 -8.18
N PRO A 54 26.17 -1.49 -9.10
CA PRO A 54 27.56 -1.74 -9.46
C PRO A 54 28.29 -0.50 -9.92
N GLY A 55 29.52 -0.30 -9.45
CA GLY A 55 30.37 0.81 -9.88
C GLY A 55 30.21 2.12 -9.10
N MET A 56 29.17 2.24 -8.25
CA MET A 56 29.03 3.41 -7.39
C MET A 56 29.77 3.20 -6.04
N SER A 57 30.45 4.25 -5.58
CA SER A 57 31.04 4.28 -4.25
C SER A 57 29.97 4.45 -3.17
N GLN A 58 30.32 4.13 -1.92
CA GLN A 58 29.42 4.38 -0.76
C GLN A 58 28.99 5.85 -0.70
N ALA A 59 29.91 6.80 -0.89
CA ALA A 59 29.61 8.23 -0.83
C ALA A 59 28.59 8.65 -1.90
N GLN A 60 28.77 8.20 -3.16
CA GLN A 60 27.82 8.50 -4.23
C GLN A 60 26.41 7.95 -3.94
N ILE A 61 26.33 6.71 -3.45
CA ILE A 61 25.05 6.11 -3.06
C ILE A 61 24.44 6.87 -1.88
N TYR A 62 25.25 7.24 -0.89
CA TYR A 62 24.83 8.00 0.28
C TYR A 62 24.24 9.36 -0.11
N ASP A 63 24.91 10.11 -0.98
CA ASP A 63 24.44 11.42 -1.45
C ASP A 63 23.10 11.29 -2.19
N THR A 64 22.98 10.30 -3.09
CA THR A 64 21.74 10.01 -3.81
C THR A 64 20.59 9.67 -2.85
N MET A 65 20.85 8.79 -1.90
CA MET A 65 19.83 8.35 -0.94
C MET A 65 19.44 9.43 0.07
N THR A 66 20.40 10.30 0.43
CA THR A 66 20.11 11.48 1.29
C THR A 66 19.16 12.43 0.57
N LYS A 67 19.43 12.72 -0.70
CA LYS A 67 18.59 13.59 -1.53
C LYS A 67 17.20 13.00 -1.72
N TRP A 68 17.11 11.72 -2.11
CA TRP A 68 15.84 11.02 -2.25
C TRP A 68 15.01 11.06 -0.95
N MET A 69 15.62 10.75 0.20
CA MET A 69 14.92 10.75 1.49
C MET A 69 14.43 12.15 1.87
N ASP A 70 15.26 13.17 1.66
CA ASP A 70 14.89 14.56 1.95
C ASP A 70 13.72 15.04 1.07
N GLU A 71 13.74 14.74 -0.22
CA GLU A 71 12.66 15.05 -1.16
C GLU A 71 11.38 14.32 -0.76
N ARG A 72 11.42 13.00 -0.54
CA ARG A 72 10.27 12.20 -0.15
C ARG A 72 9.63 12.69 1.15
N LEU A 73 10.43 12.97 2.17
CA LEU A 73 9.91 13.41 3.46
C LEU A 73 9.32 14.82 3.41
N LYS A 74 9.81 15.69 2.51
CA LYS A 74 9.27 17.03 2.29
C LYS A 74 7.96 17.06 1.50
N GLU A 75 7.78 16.15 0.56
CA GLU A 75 6.56 16.07 -0.26
C GLU A 75 5.29 15.90 0.59
N ASN A 76 5.38 15.18 1.69
CA ASN A 76 4.26 14.87 2.56
C ASN A 76 3.75 16.05 3.38
N LYS A 77 4.42 17.21 3.35
CA LYS A 77 4.03 18.46 4.05
C LYS A 77 3.72 18.26 5.54
N ASN A 78 4.10 17.14 6.12
CA ASN A 78 3.91 16.89 7.54
C ASN A 78 5.09 17.42 8.33
N ILE A 79 4.81 18.18 9.39
CA ILE A 79 5.80 18.83 10.26
C ILE A 79 6.77 17.80 10.87
N ASP A 80 6.30 16.57 11.10
CA ASP A 80 7.07 15.51 11.75
C ASP A 80 7.91 14.66 10.78
N SER A 81 7.74 14.84 9.46
CA SER A 81 8.53 14.10 8.46
C SER A 81 9.89 14.78 8.26
N ARG A 82 10.97 14.06 8.60
CA ARG A 82 12.35 14.59 8.48
C ARG A 82 13.41 13.51 8.59
N ILE A 83 14.62 13.80 8.10
CA ILE A 83 15.81 13.03 8.45
C ILE A 83 16.15 13.27 9.92
N VAL A 84 16.32 12.20 10.70
CA VAL A 84 16.60 12.24 12.14
C VAL A 84 18.02 11.77 12.48
N PHE A 85 18.68 11.07 11.57
CA PHE A 85 20.04 10.60 11.71
C PHE A 85 20.73 10.53 10.35
N SER A 86 22.03 10.85 10.33
CA SER A 86 22.85 10.87 9.13
C SER A 86 24.31 10.70 9.54
N ASP A 87 24.97 9.65 9.03
CA ASP A 87 26.38 9.33 9.28
C ASP A 87 27.02 8.84 7.97
N GLU A 88 27.66 9.76 7.25
CA GLU A 88 28.28 9.47 5.95
C GLU A 88 29.42 8.44 6.07
N ALA A 89 30.21 8.51 7.15
CA ALA A 89 31.34 7.59 7.35
C ALA A 89 30.85 6.13 7.49
N LYS A 90 29.68 5.92 8.12
CA LYS A 90 29.02 4.61 8.22
C LYS A 90 28.10 4.32 7.05
N GLY A 91 27.81 5.30 6.19
CA GLY A 91 26.86 5.16 5.11
C GLY A 91 25.41 4.98 5.59
N THR A 92 25.03 5.52 6.76
CA THR A 92 23.72 5.28 7.36
C THR A 92 22.91 6.57 7.43
N ILE A 93 21.65 6.49 6.97
CA ILE A 93 20.67 7.58 7.04
C ILE A 93 19.39 7.01 7.66
N ALA A 94 18.77 7.77 8.57
CA ALA A 94 17.43 7.42 9.06
C ALA A 94 16.50 8.62 9.03
N GLY A 95 15.30 8.41 8.53
CA GLY A 95 14.23 9.40 8.47
C GLY A 95 12.96 8.88 9.12
N VAL A 96 12.16 9.78 9.68
CA VAL A 96 10.80 9.51 10.12
C VAL A 96 9.82 10.18 9.19
N GLY A 97 8.74 9.47 8.86
CA GLY A 97 7.72 9.95 7.97
C GLY A 97 6.32 9.74 8.52
N GLU A 98 5.40 10.58 8.05
CA GLU A 98 3.99 10.53 8.37
C GLU A 98 3.18 10.78 7.09
N GLU A 99 2.33 9.84 6.70
CA GLU A 99 1.55 9.90 5.45
C GLU A 99 0.13 9.37 5.61
N TRP A 100 -0.76 9.74 4.70
CA TRP A 100 -2.09 9.18 4.64
C TRP A 100 -2.16 7.95 3.75
N ILE A 101 -2.56 6.82 4.32
CA ILE A 101 -2.97 5.65 3.56
C ILE A 101 -4.49 5.71 3.36
N VAL A 102 -4.94 5.82 2.11
CA VAL A 102 -6.36 5.85 1.75
C VAL A 102 -6.85 4.45 1.42
N PHE A 103 -7.82 3.98 2.20
CA PHE A 103 -8.47 2.67 1.98
C PHE A 103 -9.57 2.76 0.92
N SER A 104 -10.39 3.80 0.99
CA SER A 104 -11.41 4.11 -0.01
C SER A 104 -11.76 5.60 0.01
N SER A 105 -12.15 6.11 -1.16
CA SER A 105 -12.61 7.48 -1.33
C SER A 105 -13.85 7.48 -2.22
N SER A 106 -14.88 8.20 -1.81
CA SER A 106 -16.10 8.45 -2.57
C SER A 106 -16.57 9.88 -2.33
N ALA A 107 -17.57 10.34 -3.08
CA ALA A 107 -18.09 11.69 -2.94
C ALA A 107 -18.59 12.03 -1.51
N LEU A 108 -19.00 11.02 -0.74
CA LEU A 108 -19.59 11.21 0.59
C LEU A 108 -18.78 10.56 1.73
N SER A 109 -17.68 9.86 1.44
CA SER A 109 -16.92 9.12 2.46
C SER A 109 -15.46 8.99 2.08
N LEU A 110 -14.59 9.30 3.04
CA LEU A 110 -13.16 9.10 2.97
C LEU A 110 -12.72 8.19 4.13
N ASP A 111 -12.29 6.97 3.80
CA ASP A 111 -11.73 6.02 4.76
C ASP A 111 -10.21 5.97 4.60
N ARG A 112 -9.48 6.46 5.60
CA ARG A 112 -8.02 6.59 5.59
C ARG A 112 -7.44 6.42 6.99
N THR A 113 -6.14 6.16 7.05
CA THR A 113 -5.35 6.18 8.28
C THR A 113 -4.09 6.99 8.09
N LEU A 114 -3.66 7.66 9.14
CA LEU A 114 -2.33 8.24 9.19
C LEU A 114 -1.34 7.11 9.52
N VAL A 115 -0.29 6.96 8.73
CA VAL A 115 0.80 6.02 8.98
C VAL A 115 2.04 6.81 9.40
N ASN A 116 2.62 6.43 10.54
CA ASN A 116 3.94 6.89 10.98
C ASN A 116 4.92 5.73 10.79
N TYR A 117 6.10 6.03 10.31
CA TYR A 117 7.12 5.02 10.01
C TYR A 117 8.54 5.59 10.15
N GLN A 118 9.51 4.70 10.16
CA GLN A 118 10.93 5.03 10.00
C GLN A 118 11.45 4.38 8.72
N ILE A 119 12.24 5.13 7.95
CA ILE A 119 13.07 4.60 6.87
C ILE A 119 14.50 4.58 7.37
N THR A 120 15.18 3.46 7.25
CA THR A 120 16.61 3.33 7.50
C THR A 120 17.30 2.90 6.21
N VAL A 121 18.34 3.62 5.80
CA VAL A 121 19.14 3.34 4.62
C VAL A 121 20.56 3.03 5.05
N THR A 122 21.12 1.92 4.56
CA THR A 122 22.52 1.55 4.77
C THR A 122 23.21 1.43 3.43
N CYS A 123 24.15 2.32 3.15
CA CYS A 123 24.92 2.40 1.93
C CYS A 123 26.27 1.72 2.10
N LYS A 124 26.66 0.90 1.12
CA LYS A 124 27.96 0.26 0.97
C LYS A 124 28.43 0.44 -0.48
N PRO A 125 29.74 0.26 -0.79
CA PRO A 125 30.16 0.28 -2.18
C PRO A 125 29.36 -0.73 -3.02
N GLY A 126 28.71 -0.25 -4.07
CA GLY A 126 27.90 -1.07 -4.99
C GLY A 126 26.58 -1.61 -4.45
N ASN A 127 26.14 -1.19 -3.26
CA ASN A 127 24.96 -1.77 -2.61
C ASN A 127 24.25 -0.75 -1.70
N CYS A 128 22.92 -0.86 -1.63
CA CYS A 128 22.10 -0.07 -0.72
C CYS A 128 21.00 -0.95 -0.13
N LEU A 129 20.91 -1.04 1.20
CA LEU A 129 19.80 -1.65 1.92
C LEU A 129 18.85 -0.57 2.40
N VAL A 130 17.57 -0.70 2.08
CA VAL A 130 16.49 0.19 2.55
C VAL A 130 15.52 -0.62 3.38
N GLU A 131 15.22 -0.11 4.58
CA GLU A 131 14.32 -0.73 5.54
C GLU A 131 13.21 0.24 5.94
N LEU A 132 11.98 -0.24 5.89
CA LEU A 132 10.78 0.46 6.37
C LEU A 132 10.31 -0.24 7.64
N GLU A 133 10.35 0.45 8.76
CA GLU A 133 10.14 -0.12 10.08
C GLU A 133 9.34 0.80 11.02
N LYS A 134 9.06 0.34 12.24
CA LYS A 134 8.35 1.10 13.29
C LYS A 134 7.00 1.64 12.83
N ILE A 135 6.32 0.88 11.98
CA ILE A 135 5.06 1.28 11.36
C ILE A 135 3.95 1.33 12.42
N ARG A 136 3.29 2.49 12.51
CA ARG A 136 2.17 2.75 13.40
C ARG A 136 1.05 3.43 12.64
N PHE A 137 -0.17 3.18 13.05
CA PHE A 137 -1.36 3.75 12.44
C PHE A 137 -2.12 4.59 13.46
N THR A 138 -2.61 5.76 13.03
CA THR A 138 -3.61 6.54 13.75
C THR A 138 -4.87 6.62 12.88
N TYR A 139 -5.95 6.02 13.36
CA TYR A 139 -7.21 5.92 12.65
C TYR A 139 -8.29 6.71 13.39
N ARG A 140 -9.13 7.41 12.63
CA ARG A 140 -10.19 8.25 13.22
C ARG A 140 -9.68 9.16 14.35
N GLU A 141 -8.47 9.72 14.14
CA GLU A 141 -7.78 10.67 15.03
C GLU A 141 -7.33 10.11 16.40
N THR A 142 -7.97 9.09 16.93
CA THR A 142 -7.71 8.60 18.29
C THR A 142 -7.30 7.13 18.40
N GLU A 143 -7.68 6.30 17.44
CA GLU A 143 -7.41 4.87 17.46
C GLU A 143 -5.98 4.60 16.98
N LYS A 144 -5.14 4.05 17.86
CA LYS A 144 -3.72 3.78 17.56
C LYS A 144 -3.43 2.29 17.50
N TYR A 145 -2.76 1.87 16.43
CA TYR A 145 -2.40 0.48 16.19
C TYR A 145 -0.94 0.36 15.79
N LYS A 146 -0.29 -0.76 16.16
CA LYS A 146 1.06 -1.12 15.69
C LYS A 146 0.93 -2.15 14.57
N ALA A 147 1.84 -2.10 13.59
CA ALA A 147 1.87 -3.07 12.51
C ALA A 147 1.97 -4.52 13.04
N GLU A 148 2.79 -4.74 14.07
CA GLU A 148 3.01 -6.04 14.69
C GLU A 148 1.73 -6.68 15.23
N GLU A 149 0.78 -5.86 15.71
CA GLU A 149 -0.47 -6.30 16.33
C GLU A 149 -1.66 -6.23 15.36
N TRP A 150 -1.44 -5.75 14.12
CA TRP A 150 -2.55 -5.43 13.23
C TRP A 150 -2.46 -6.08 11.86
N ILE A 151 -1.26 -6.13 11.24
CA ILE A 151 -1.12 -6.58 9.85
C ILE A 151 -0.30 -7.85 9.66
N THR A 152 0.30 -8.42 10.72
CA THR A 152 1.14 -9.62 10.61
C THR A 152 0.32 -10.87 10.25
N ASP A 153 1.01 -11.95 9.87
CA ASP A 153 0.38 -13.23 9.53
C ASP A 153 -0.49 -13.78 10.65
N LYS A 154 -0.10 -13.50 11.90
CA LYS A 154 -0.81 -13.93 13.10
C LYS A 154 -2.20 -13.29 13.23
N TYR A 155 -2.33 -12.03 12.88
CA TYR A 155 -3.56 -11.27 13.11
C TYR A 155 -4.39 -11.07 11.84
N ALA A 156 -3.75 -10.82 10.71
CA ALA A 156 -4.43 -10.46 9.47
C ALA A 156 -4.73 -11.64 8.55
N LEU A 157 -4.29 -12.86 8.89
CA LEU A 157 -4.63 -14.08 8.16
C LEU A 157 -5.52 -15.01 8.98
N ASN A 158 -6.34 -15.81 8.28
CA ASN A 158 -7.10 -16.88 8.91
C ASN A 158 -6.15 -17.99 9.44
N LYS A 159 -6.64 -18.91 10.27
CA LYS A 159 -5.82 -19.99 10.86
C LYS A 159 -5.06 -20.83 9.82
N ALA A 160 -5.65 -21.07 8.65
CA ALA A 160 -5.01 -21.80 7.55
C ALA A 160 -4.05 -20.92 6.72
N LYS A 161 -3.94 -19.62 7.02
CA LYS A 161 -3.12 -18.62 6.32
C LYS A 161 -3.40 -18.50 4.81
N THR A 162 -4.58 -18.89 4.37
CA THR A 162 -5.02 -18.91 2.96
C THR A 162 -5.91 -17.74 2.58
N LYS A 163 -6.36 -16.94 3.55
CA LYS A 163 -7.26 -15.80 3.33
C LYS A 163 -6.99 -14.69 4.33
N LEU A 164 -7.21 -13.46 3.87
CA LEU A 164 -7.17 -12.28 4.72
C LEU A 164 -8.38 -12.24 5.66
N VAL A 165 -8.16 -11.82 6.90
CA VAL A 165 -9.21 -11.49 7.87
C VAL A 165 -9.92 -10.22 7.40
N ARG A 166 -11.24 -10.27 7.21
CA ARG A 166 -12.05 -9.22 6.57
C ARG A 166 -11.81 -7.82 7.16
N GLY A 167 -11.76 -7.69 8.48
CA GLY A 167 -11.56 -6.40 9.16
C GLY A 167 -10.17 -5.81 8.98
N LEU A 168 -9.15 -6.65 8.79
CA LEU A 168 -7.74 -6.28 8.68
C LEU A 168 -7.20 -6.29 7.25
N ALA A 169 -7.97 -6.85 6.32
CA ALA A 169 -7.56 -7.02 4.93
C ALA A 169 -7.14 -5.70 4.25
N LYS A 170 -7.89 -4.61 4.46
CA LYS A 170 -7.58 -3.30 3.87
C LYS A 170 -6.25 -2.75 4.40
N TRP A 171 -5.97 -2.94 5.68
CA TRP A 171 -4.74 -2.49 6.33
C TRP A 171 -3.52 -3.21 5.76
N ARG A 172 -3.57 -4.55 5.77
CA ARG A 172 -2.47 -5.37 5.27
C ARG A 172 -2.18 -5.10 3.80
N ARG A 173 -3.20 -5.10 2.93
CA ARG A 173 -3.02 -4.81 1.50
C ARG A 173 -2.35 -3.46 1.29
N LYS A 174 -2.91 -2.42 1.88
CA LYS A 174 -2.44 -1.05 1.68
C LYS A 174 -1.07 -0.78 2.28
N THR A 175 -0.69 -1.47 3.36
CA THR A 175 0.66 -1.33 3.92
C THR A 175 1.70 -2.07 3.08
N VAL A 176 1.37 -3.25 2.54
CA VAL A 176 2.25 -3.95 1.58
C VAL A 176 2.43 -3.12 0.31
N ASP A 177 1.32 -2.61 -0.26
CA ASP A 177 1.39 -1.73 -1.43
C ASP A 177 2.24 -0.48 -1.14
N PHE A 178 2.06 0.15 0.02
CA PHE A 178 2.84 1.33 0.44
C PHE A 178 4.35 1.04 0.54
N ALA A 179 4.73 -0.13 1.07
CA ALA A 179 6.14 -0.53 1.13
C ALA A 179 6.71 -0.80 -0.28
N ASP A 180 5.94 -1.48 -1.13
CA ASP A 180 6.35 -1.76 -2.51
C ASP A 180 6.50 -0.46 -3.32
N ASP A 181 5.56 0.48 -3.19
CA ASP A 181 5.61 1.80 -3.86
C ASP A 181 6.85 2.57 -3.42
N MET A 182 7.17 2.58 -2.11
CA MET A 182 8.38 3.21 -1.58
C MET A 182 9.66 2.60 -2.17
N PHE A 183 9.73 1.27 -2.28
CA PHE A 183 10.88 0.62 -2.90
C PHE A 183 10.97 0.82 -4.41
N MET A 184 9.84 1.06 -5.09
CA MET A 184 9.86 1.48 -6.49
C MET A 184 10.39 2.90 -6.65
N ASP A 185 10.02 3.83 -5.77
CA ASP A 185 10.57 5.19 -5.78
C ASP A 185 12.09 5.19 -5.59
N VAL A 186 12.60 4.37 -4.65
CA VAL A 186 14.06 4.19 -4.47
C VAL A 186 14.74 3.64 -5.72
N ALA A 187 14.09 2.73 -6.43
CA ALA A 187 14.69 2.09 -7.61
C ALA A 187 14.88 3.04 -8.79
N VAL A 188 14.24 4.21 -8.78
CA VAL A 188 14.33 5.24 -9.85
C VAL A 188 15.09 6.49 -9.42
N ALA A 189 15.57 6.55 -8.17
CA ALA A 189 16.40 7.61 -7.63
C ALA A 189 17.84 7.48 -8.11
#